data_734996649cc9a463891b96d6f78696cd
#
_entry.id   734996649cc9a463891b96d6f78696cd
#
_cell.length_a   1.000
_cell.length_b   1.000
_cell.length_c   1.000
_cell.angle_alpha   90.00
_cell.angle_beta   90.00
_cell.angle_gamma   90.00
#
_symmetry.space_group_name_H-M   'P 1'
#
loop_
_entity.id
_entity.type
_entity.pdbx_description
1 polymer ?
#
loop_
_entity_poly.entity_id
_entity_poly.type
_entity_poly.pdbx_seq_one_letter_code
_entity_poly.pdbx_strand_id
1 'polypeptide(L)'
;CKSYEESLKYVSAEKYISFGGLLEYYGFDENERIGIAEKYSLELKQDYDVAALATNTQLKTIYDNLCEEIKQKSKEQDELLLQYLLQNKMFGKVGIVDIGWKGSMQYYLETYLESHNMDVSLMGFYVGILPNKTLHGETHGFLYDTNDHELRKKVLCFAGGLERLFQSLEGSTYGYRKEFGKIVPVLNAYEYAGSPEIQKCISKLQDGALDFVKENANCSIDDKKLAYKLVQFGVSPSLKDVRLFSPFYNTDGTCLLYTSPSPRD
;
A
#
# COMPACT_ATOMS: atom_id res chain seq x y z
N CYS A 1 -20.47 4.00 0.08
CA CYS A 1 -20.66 4.41 -1.33
C CYS A 1 -22.12 4.78 -1.58
N LYS A 2 -22.39 5.92 -2.18
CA LYS A 2 -23.76 6.39 -2.48
C LYS A 2 -24.24 5.94 -3.86
N SER A 3 -23.32 5.67 -4.80
CA SER A 3 -23.62 5.23 -6.16
C SER A 3 -22.57 4.28 -6.72
N TYR A 4 -22.89 3.59 -7.82
CA TYR A 4 -21.94 2.76 -8.58
C TYR A 4 -20.72 3.56 -9.01
N GLU A 5 -20.93 4.75 -9.56
CA GLU A 5 -19.85 5.61 -10.04
C GLU A 5 -18.93 6.09 -8.89
N GLU A 6 -19.51 6.35 -7.71
CA GLU A 6 -18.70 6.64 -6.52
C GLU A 6 -17.87 5.45 -6.06
N SER A 7 -18.40 4.24 -6.12
CA SER A 7 -17.70 3.04 -5.73
C SER A 7 -16.44 2.79 -6.57
N LEU A 8 -16.49 3.17 -7.85
CA LEU A 8 -15.38 2.97 -8.79
C LEU A 8 -14.20 3.95 -8.60
N LYS A 9 -14.38 5.07 -7.89
CA LYS A 9 -13.32 6.07 -7.68
C LYS A 9 -12.10 5.51 -6.94
N TYR A 10 -12.29 4.46 -6.19
CA TYR A 10 -11.26 3.85 -5.33
C TYR A 10 -10.77 2.51 -5.87
N VAL A 11 -11.29 2.05 -7.00
CA VAL A 11 -10.75 0.85 -7.67
C VAL A 11 -9.33 1.16 -8.09
N SER A 12 -8.38 0.51 -7.46
CA SER A 12 -6.95 0.69 -7.67
C SER A 12 -6.58 0.19 -9.07
N ALA A 13 -6.03 1.08 -9.87
CA ALA A 13 -5.99 0.97 -11.31
C ALA A 13 -4.83 0.14 -11.83
N GLU A 14 -5.04 -1.12 -12.05
CA GLU A 14 -4.53 -1.77 -13.24
C GLU A 14 -5.47 -1.47 -14.44
N LYS A 15 -5.00 -1.66 -15.65
CA LYS A 15 -5.79 -1.43 -16.85
C LYS A 15 -7.05 -2.28 -16.91
N TYR A 16 -7.00 -3.46 -16.31
CA TYR A 16 -8.07 -4.44 -16.25
C TYR A 16 -8.32 -4.91 -14.83
N ILE A 17 -9.58 -5.20 -14.52
CA ILE A 17 -10.00 -5.86 -13.29
C ILE A 17 -10.91 -7.04 -13.65
N SER A 18 -10.71 -8.19 -13.01
CA SER A 18 -11.62 -9.32 -13.18
C SER A 18 -12.94 -9.10 -12.44
N PHE A 19 -14.00 -9.76 -12.86
CA PHE A 19 -15.29 -9.71 -12.15
C PHE A 19 -15.14 -10.16 -10.69
N GLY A 20 -14.38 -11.24 -10.46
CA GLY A 20 -14.07 -11.68 -9.10
C GLY A 20 -13.29 -10.64 -8.29
N GLY A 21 -12.34 -9.93 -8.89
CA GLY A 21 -11.60 -8.84 -8.26
C GLY A 21 -12.49 -7.65 -7.92
N LEU A 22 -13.46 -7.30 -8.77
CA LEU A 22 -14.42 -6.25 -8.48
C LEU A 22 -15.35 -6.63 -7.31
N LEU A 23 -15.81 -7.87 -7.24
CA LEU A 23 -16.63 -8.36 -6.11
C LEU A 23 -15.82 -8.43 -4.81
N GLU A 24 -14.54 -8.84 -4.87
CA GLU A 24 -13.62 -8.81 -3.74
C GLU A 24 -13.42 -7.38 -3.21
N TYR A 25 -13.25 -6.44 -4.12
CA TYR A 25 -13.20 -5.03 -3.79
C TYR A 25 -14.46 -4.53 -3.04
N TYR A 26 -15.64 -5.08 -3.34
CA TYR A 26 -16.88 -4.83 -2.62
C TYR A 26 -17.03 -5.61 -1.30
N GLY A 27 -16.03 -6.40 -0.92
CA GLY A 27 -15.98 -7.11 0.34
C GLY A 27 -16.63 -8.50 0.35
N PHE A 28 -16.89 -9.09 -0.83
CA PHE A 28 -17.42 -10.44 -0.93
C PHE A 28 -16.30 -11.48 -0.81
N ASP A 29 -16.52 -12.49 0.04
CA ASP A 29 -15.62 -13.63 0.16
C ASP A 29 -15.69 -14.56 -1.07
N GLU A 30 -14.82 -15.58 -1.12
CA GLU A 30 -14.72 -16.46 -2.28
C GLU A 30 -16.02 -17.22 -2.57
N ASN A 31 -16.71 -17.71 -1.53
CA ASN A 31 -17.97 -18.46 -1.70
C ASN A 31 -19.09 -17.54 -2.19
N GLU A 32 -19.19 -16.35 -1.64
CA GLU A 32 -20.13 -15.31 -2.05
C GLU A 32 -19.89 -14.92 -3.51
N ARG A 33 -18.63 -14.70 -3.90
CA ARG A 33 -18.26 -14.37 -5.29
C ARG A 33 -18.67 -15.46 -6.28
N ILE A 34 -18.47 -16.73 -5.92
CA ILE A 34 -18.92 -17.86 -6.74
C ILE A 34 -20.44 -17.83 -6.90
N GLY A 35 -21.20 -17.70 -5.81
CA GLY A 35 -22.66 -17.64 -5.87
C GLY A 35 -23.20 -16.46 -6.67
N ILE A 36 -22.55 -15.29 -6.58
CA ILE A 36 -22.90 -14.11 -7.37
C ILE A 36 -22.60 -14.36 -8.86
N ALA A 37 -21.44 -14.93 -9.18
CA ALA A 37 -21.06 -15.23 -10.56
C ALA A 37 -22.05 -16.22 -11.22
N GLU A 38 -22.43 -17.28 -10.52
CA GLU A 38 -23.46 -18.24 -10.97
C GLU A 38 -24.82 -17.55 -11.20
N LYS A 39 -25.28 -16.74 -10.24
CA LYS A 39 -26.55 -16.00 -10.32
C LYS A 39 -26.64 -15.12 -11.56
N TYR A 40 -25.54 -14.48 -11.95
CA TYR A 40 -25.50 -13.57 -13.10
C TYR A 40 -24.92 -14.19 -14.37
N SER A 41 -24.61 -15.49 -14.36
CA SER A 41 -23.99 -16.22 -15.48
C SER A 41 -22.72 -15.54 -16.01
N LEU A 42 -21.86 -15.11 -15.11
CA LEU A 42 -20.56 -14.49 -15.38
C LEU A 42 -19.42 -15.37 -14.84
N GLU A 43 -18.25 -15.28 -15.47
CA GLU A 43 -17.05 -15.94 -14.98
C GLU A 43 -16.26 -14.99 -14.05
N LEU A 44 -15.79 -15.49 -12.90
CA LEU A 44 -14.98 -14.72 -11.98
C LEU A 44 -13.70 -14.16 -12.61
N LYS A 45 -13.15 -14.87 -13.60
CA LYS A 45 -11.93 -14.49 -14.34
C LYS A 45 -12.21 -13.59 -15.55
N GLN A 46 -13.45 -13.21 -15.82
CA GLN A 46 -13.79 -12.30 -16.91
C GLN A 46 -13.25 -10.91 -16.60
N ASP A 47 -12.37 -10.41 -17.48
CA ASP A 47 -11.72 -9.10 -17.32
C ASP A 47 -12.55 -7.96 -17.90
N TYR A 48 -12.50 -6.83 -17.24
CA TYR A 48 -13.12 -5.56 -17.64
C TYR A 48 -12.09 -4.45 -17.68
N ASP A 49 -12.14 -3.60 -18.69
CA ASP A 49 -11.34 -2.38 -18.75
C ASP A 49 -11.83 -1.41 -17.66
N VAL A 50 -10.92 -1.01 -16.76
CA VAL A 50 -11.24 -0.10 -15.65
C VAL A 50 -11.81 1.23 -16.15
N ALA A 51 -11.30 1.75 -17.28
CA ALA A 51 -11.81 2.99 -17.87
C ALA A 51 -13.26 2.86 -18.38
N ALA A 52 -13.70 1.66 -18.70
CA ALA A 52 -15.06 1.40 -19.22
C ALA A 52 -16.06 0.96 -18.13
N LEU A 53 -15.61 0.72 -16.89
CA LEU A 53 -16.50 0.25 -15.82
C LEU A 53 -17.70 1.15 -15.61
N ALA A 54 -17.49 2.46 -15.55
CA ALA A 54 -18.56 3.44 -15.29
C ALA A 54 -19.70 3.41 -16.33
N THR A 55 -19.40 2.96 -17.54
CA THR A 55 -20.38 2.87 -18.63
C THR A 55 -20.96 1.46 -18.82
N ASN A 56 -20.48 0.48 -18.04
CA ASN A 56 -20.95 -0.89 -18.13
C ASN A 56 -22.29 -1.07 -17.42
N THR A 57 -23.37 -1.12 -18.20
CA THR A 57 -24.75 -1.24 -17.68
C THR A 57 -25.03 -2.56 -16.98
N GLN A 58 -24.37 -3.66 -17.38
CA GLN A 58 -24.51 -4.96 -16.73
C GLN A 58 -23.93 -4.92 -15.33
N LEU A 59 -22.69 -4.45 -15.19
CA LEU A 59 -22.04 -4.33 -13.88
C LEU A 59 -22.76 -3.34 -12.98
N LYS A 60 -23.27 -2.24 -13.54
CA LYS A 60 -24.12 -1.29 -12.79
C LYS A 60 -25.36 -1.96 -12.24
N THR A 61 -26.08 -2.74 -13.08
CA THR A 61 -27.27 -3.48 -12.63
C THR A 61 -26.95 -4.50 -11.51
N ILE A 62 -25.81 -5.18 -11.62
CA ILE A 62 -25.34 -6.10 -10.58
C ILE A 62 -25.06 -5.35 -9.29
N TYR A 63 -24.32 -4.23 -9.37
CA TYR A 63 -24.05 -3.38 -8.21
C TYR A 63 -25.34 -2.89 -7.54
N ASP A 64 -26.31 -2.39 -8.31
CA ASP A 64 -27.58 -1.87 -7.78
C ASP A 64 -28.37 -2.99 -7.04
N ASN A 65 -28.32 -4.22 -7.54
CA ASN A 65 -28.93 -5.39 -6.90
C ASN A 65 -28.22 -5.83 -5.61
N LEU A 66 -26.91 -5.57 -5.50
CA LEU A 66 -26.09 -5.93 -4.34
C LEU A 66 -25.84 -4.75 -3.40
N CYS A 67 -26.38 -3.56 -3.72
CA CYS A 67 -26.04 -2.30 -3.06
C CYS A 67 -26.27 -2.34 -1.54
N GLU A 68 -27.34 -2.92 -1.07
CA GLU A 68 -27.63 -2.99 0.38
C GLU A 68 -26.66 -3.94 1.09
N GLU A 69 -26.29 -5.04 0.45
CA GLU A 69 -25.31 -6.00 0.97
C GLU A 69 -23.90 -5.37 1.02
N ILE A 70 -23.51 -4.67 -0.03
CA ILE A 70 -22.26 -3.90 -0.09
C ILE A 70 -22.20 -2.84 1.02
N LYS A 71 -23.30 -2.10 1.23
CA LYS A 71 -23.39 -1.10 2.30
C LYS A 71 -23.26 -1.72 3.69
N GLN A 72 -23.91 -2.87 3.91
CA GLN A 72 -23.84 -3.57 5.18
C GLN A 72 -22.40 -4.03 5.48
N LYS A 73 -21.74 -4.66 4.51
CA LYS A 73 -20.33 -5.08 4.63
C LYS A 73 -19.40 -3.89 4.88
N SER A 74 -19.60 -2.80 4.14
CA SER A 74 -18.85 -1.55 4.32
C SER A 74 -19.01 -0.99 5.74
N LYS A 75 -20.24 -0.97 6.26
CA LYS A 75 -20.54 -0.50 7.62
C LYS A 75 -19.86 -1.37 8.69
N GLU A 76 -19.89 -2.68 8.53
CA GLU A 76 -19.22 -3.60 9.45
C GLU A 76 -17.71 -3.36 9.47
N GLN A 77 -17.08 -3.17 8.30
CA GLN A 77 -15.66 -2.87 8.22
C GLN A 77 -15.30 -1.48 8.78
N ASP A 78 -16.18 -0.50 8.60
CA ASP A 78 -16.05 0.84 9.18
C ASP A 78 -16.02 0.77 10.72
N GLU A 79 -16.97 0.06 11.32
CA GLU A 79 -17.05 -0.13 12.78
C GLU A 79 -15.80 -0.89 13.31
N LEU A 80 -15.33 -1.90 12.59
CA LEU A 80 -14.14 -2.66 12.97
C LEU A 80 -12.86 -1.83 12.87
N LEU A 81 -12.71 -1.04 11.81
CA LEU A 81 -11.58 -0.12 11.64
C LEU A 81 -11.55 0.92 12.77
N LEU A 82 -12.68 1.53 13.08
CA LEU A 82 -12.77 2.48 14.20
C LEU A 82 -12.33 1.85 15.51
N GLN A 83 -12.83 0.65 15.83
CA GLN A 83 -12.43 -0.07 17.05
C GLN A 83 -10.94 -0.44 17.04
N TYR A 84 -10.39 -0.84 15.87
CA TYR A 84 -8.96 -1.13 15.71
C TYR A 84 -8.10 0.10 16.01
N LEU A 85 -8.46 1.27 15.46
CA LEU A 85 -7.74 2.52 15.70
C LEU A 85 -7.78 2.93 17.18
N LEU A 86 -8.94 2.83 17.83
CA LEU A 86 -9.09 3.10 19.26
C LEU A 86 -8.30 2.11 20.12
N GLN A 87 -8.35 0.83 19.80
CA GLN A 87 -7.56 -0.22 20.47
C GLN A 87 -6.06 0.06 20.42
N ASN A 88 -5.58 0.63 19.29
CA ASN A 88 -4.19 0.99 19.08
C ASN A 88 -3.87 2.43 19.50
N LYS A 89 -4.72 3.06 20.30
CA LYS A 89 -4.49 4.38 20.90
C LYS A 89 -4.32 5.50 19.85
N MET A 90 -5.09 5.45 18.78
CA MET A 90 -5.10 6.50 17.76
C MET A 90 -5.86 7.71 18.29
N PHE A 91 -5.17 8.57 19.06
CA PHE A 91 -5.71 9.83 19.60
C PHE A 91 -4.61 10.85 19.88
N GLY A 92 -4.95 12.13 19.85
CA GLY A 92 -4.02 13.23 20.04
C GLY A 92 -3.05 13.38 18.86
N LYS A 93 -1.78 13.61 19.13
CA LYS A 93 -0.74 13.73 18.09
C LYS A 93 -0.15 12.37 17.77
N VAL A 94 -0.27 11.94 16.53
CA VAL A 94 0.17 10.63 16.05
C VAL A 94 1.12 10.79 14.86
N GLY A 95 2.32 10.16 14.97
CA GLY A 95 3.26 10.04 13.87
C GLY A 95 2.94 8.81 13.01
N ILE A 96 2.92 8.98 11.70
CA ILE A 96 2.80 7.90 10.72
C ILE A 96 4.14 7.76 10.01
N VAL A 97 4.70 6.55 9.97
CA VAL A 97 5.87 6.24 9.13
C VAL A 97 5.39 5.43 7.93
N ASP A 98 5.59 5.96 6.74
CA ASP A 98 5.14 5.36 5.48
C ASP A 98 6.30 5.34 4.46
N ILE A 99 6.51 4.19 3.83
CA ILE A 99 7.47 4.05 2.72
C ILE A 99 6.89 4.51 1.38
N GLY A 100 5.57 4.77 1.32
CA GLY A 100 4.88 5.31 0.16
C GLY A 100 5.34 6.74 -0.18
N TRP A 101 5.04 7.17 -1.40
CA TRP A 101 5.56 8.43 -1.97
C TRP A 101 4.50 9.52 -2.11
N LYS A 102 3.23 9.16 -2.06
CA LYS A 102 2.11 10.07 -2.40
C LYS A 102 1.36 10.60 -1.17
N GLY A 103 1.56 10.00 0.01
CA GLY A 103 0.80 10.34 1.20
C GLY A 103 -0.69 9.98 1.15
N SER A 104 -1.10 9.11 0.22
CA SER A 104 -2.51 8.76 0.06
C SER A 104 -3.08 8.07 1.30
N MET A 105 -2.28 7.25 1.99
CA MET A 105 -2.70 6.61 3.23
C MET A 105 -3.01 7.65 4.31
N GLN A 106 -2.13 8.64 4.50
CA GLN A 106 -2.37 9.73 5.46
C GLN A 106 -3.65 10.49 5.10
N TYR A 107 -3.82 10.86 3.83
CA TYR A 107 -5.02 11.58 3.36
C TYR A 107 -6.32 10.82 3.67
N TYR A 108 -6.37 9.52 3.35
CA TYR A 108 -7.57 8.74 3.62
C TYR A 108 -7.81 8.55 5.11
N LEU A 109 -6.74 8.38 5.89
CA LEU A 109 -6.85 8.25 7.33
C LEU A 109 -7.31 9.57 7.98
N GLU A 110 -6.79 10.72 7.56
CA GLU A 110 -7.27 12.05 7.99
C GLU A 110 -8.76 12.22 7.69
N THR A 111 -9.16 11.96 6.45
CA THR A 111 -10.57 12.03 6.03
C THR A 111 -11.47 11.10 6.85
N TYR A 112 -10.99 9.89 7.15
CA TYR A 112 -11.71 8.92 7.97
C TYR A 112 -11.87 9.41 9.41
N LEU A 113 -10.79 9.85 10.04
CA LEU A 113 -10.78 10.36 11.41
C LEU A 113 -11.68 11.59 11.58
N GLU A 114 -11.64 12.52 10.63
CA GLU A 114 -12.51 13.69 10.57
C GLU A 114 -13.99 13.29 10.46
N SER A 115 -14.31 12.31 9.61
CA SER A 115 -15.69 11.83 9.43
C SER A 115 -16.29 11.20 10.70
N HIS A 116 -15.43 10.67 11.57
CA HIS A 116 -15.80 10.09 12.87
C HIS A 116 -15.63 11.06 14.04
N ASN A 117 -15.33 12.34 13.79
CA ASN A 117 -15.08 13.38 14.80
C ASN A 117 -14.02 12.96 15.84
N MET A 118 -13.00 12.23 15.39
CA MET A 118 -11.87 11.86 16.25
C MET A 118 -10.90 13.02 16.39
N ASP A 119 -10.52 13.34 17.63
CA ASP A 119 -9.50 14.35 17.93
C ASP A 119 -8.09 13.77 17.74
N VAL A 120 -7.65 13.72 16.49
CA VAL A 120 -6.35 13.17 16.08
C VAL A 120 -5.69 14.14 15.10
N SER A 121 -4.43 14.48 15.39
CA SER A 121 -3.55 15.24 14.48
C SER A 121 -2.47 14.31 13.93
N LEU A 122 -2.44 14.09 12.64
CA LEU A 122 -1.47 13.22 11.99
C LEU A 122 -0.25 14.01 11.52
N MET A 123 0.93 13.40 11.68
CA MET A 123 2.19 13.86 11.14
C MET A 123 2.86 12.72 10.37
N GLY A 124 3.07 12.89 9.08
CA GLY A 124 3.63 11.86 8.20
C GLY A 124 5.14 11.94 8.07
N PHE A 125 5.83 10.82 8.24
CA PHE A 125 7.26 10.65 8.01
C PHE A 125 7.44 9.66 6.86
N TYR A 126 8.01 10.14 5.76
CA TYR A 126 8.14 9.42 4.50
C TYR A 126 9.60 9.19 4.13
N VAL A 127 9.89 8.14 3.39
CA VAL A 127 11.21 8.00 2.75
C VAL A 127 11.45 9.14 1.76
N GLY A 128 10.43 9.53 1.03
CA GLY A 128 10.37 10.75 0.23
C GLY A 128 8.93 11.10 -0.07
N ILE A 129 8.59 12.38 -0.15
CA ILE A 129 7.21 12.82 -0.35
C ILE A 129 7.03 13.59 -1.66
N LEU A 130 6.09 13.13 -2.49
CA LEU A 130 5.66 13.82 -3.69
C LEU A 130 4.73 14.99 -3.34
N PRO A 131 4.74 16.07 -4.13
CA PRO A 131 3.77 17.16 -3.94
C PRO A 131 2.34 16.60 -4.00
N ASN A 132 1.62 16.73 -2.90
CA ASN A 132 0.22 16.32 -2.82
C ASN A 132 -0.60 17.44 -2.17
N LYS A 133 -1.46 18.08 -2.97
CA LYS A 133 -2.30 19.19 -2.53
C LYS A 133 -3.49 18.78 -1.65
N THR A 134 -3.75 17.47 -1.54
CA THR A 134 -4.87 16.94 -0.75
C THR A 134 -4.48 16.61 0.69
N LEU A 135 -3.19 16.63 1.02
CA LEU A 135 -2.73 16.43 2.39
C LEU A 135 -2.97 17.69 3.22
N HIS A 136 -3.59 17.53 4.38
CA HIS A 136 -3.87 18.59 5.32
C HIS A 136 -2.90 18.59 6.52
N GLY A 137 -2.36 17.41 6.86
CA GLY A 137 -1.40 17.24 7.95
C GLY A 137 0.03 17.56 7.56
N GLU A 138 0.89 17.69 8.57
CA GLU A 138 2.32 17.91 8.41
C GLU A 138 3.00 16.67 7.82
N THR A 139 3.94 16.87 6.89
CA THR A 139 4.70 15.80 6.25
C THR A 139 6.18 16.10 6.21
N HIS A 140 7.00 15.07 6.41
CA HIS A 140 8.46 15.15 6.40
C HIS A 140 9.02 14.04 5.47
N GLY A 141 9.81 14.43 4.48
CA GLY A 141 10.53 13.51 3.62
C GLY A 141 11.99 13.32 4.07
N PHE A 142 12.45 12.08 4.22
CA PHE A 142 13.83 11.79 4.62
C PHE A 142 14.83 11.99 3.48
N LEU A 143 14.58 11.38 2.31
CA LEU A 143 15.48 11.50 1.15
C LEU A 143 15.23 12.80 0.37
N TYR A 144 13.98 13.15 0.17
CA TYR A 144 13.59 14.41 -0.46
C TYR A 144 12.23 14.86 0.04
N ASP A 145 12.04 16.16 0.05
CA ASP A 145 10.76 16.79 0.29
C ASP A 145 10.15 17.31 -1.03
N THR A 146 8.96 17.87 -0.96
CA THR A 146 8.14 18.25 -2.13
C THR A 146 8.82 19.15 -3.15
N ASN A 147 9.85 19.90 -2.75
CA ASN A 147 10.53 20.91 -3.58
C ASN A 147 11.80 20.41 -4.29
N ASP A 148 12.30 19.22 -3.99
CA ASP A 148 13.55 18.71 -4.61
C ASP A 148 13.26 17.81 -5.82
N HIS A 149 13.06 18.43 -6.99
CA HIS A 149 12.71 17.73 -8.23
C HIS A 149 13.82 16.82 -8.77
N GLU A 150 15.08 17.19 -8.64
CA GLU A 150 16.18 16.41 -9.21
C GLU A 150 16.50 15.18 -8.36
N LEU A 151 16.53 15.34 -7.03
CA LEU A 151 16.73 14.21 -6.14
C LEU A 151 15.56 13.23 -6.22
N ARG A 152 14.34 13.75 -6.30
CA ARG A 152 13.12 12.96 -6.50
C ARG A 152 13.23 12.03 -7.72
N LYS A 153 13.61 12.55 -8.88
CA LYS A 153 13.77 11.75 -10.11
C LYS A 153 14.75 10.60 -9.89
N LYS A 154 15.89 10.88 -9.26
CA LYS A 154 16.91 9.86 -8.96
C LYS A 154 16.36 8.77 -8.03
N VAL A 155 15.68 9.14 -6.95
CA VAL A 155 15.14 8.20 -5.97
C VAL A 155 14.03 7.34 -6.57
N LEU A 156 13.15 7.90 -7.38
CA LEU A 156 12.06 7.16 -8.01
C LEU A 156 12.56 6.07 -8.97
N CYS A 157 13.76 6.19 -9.52
CA CYS A 157 14.35 5.14 -10.36
C CYS A 157 14.62 3.82 -9.60
N PHE A 158 14.77 3.86 -8.28
CA PHE A 158 15.01 2.66 -7.46
C PHE A 158 14.01 2.51 -6.28
N ALA A 159 12.92 3.23 -6.32
CA ALA A 159 11.91 3.24 -5.26
C ALA A 159 11.41 1.83 -4.90
N GLY A 160 11.12 0.99 -5.90
CA GLY A 160 10.70 -0.38 -5.66
C GLY A 160 11.73 -1.23 -4.91
N GLY A 161 13.02 -0.97 -5.10
CA GLY A 161 14.10 -1.60 -4.32
C GLY A 161 14.08 -1.14 -2.86
N LEU A 162 13.84 0.16 -2.61
CA LEU A 162 13.70 0.69 -1.25
C LEU A 162 12.49 0.09 -0.52
N GLU A 163 11.35 -0.02 -1.19
CA GLU A 163 10.15 -0.60 -0.60
C GLU A 163 10.39 -2.02 -0.09
N ARG A 164 11.20 -2.83 -0.78
CA ARG A 164 11.55 -4.18 -0.34
C ARG A 164 12.36 -4.22 0.95
N LEU A 165 13.16 -3.22 1.23
CA LEU A 165 13.91 -3.13 2.50
C LEU A 165 12.99 -2.96 3.72
N PHE A 166 11.83 -2.36 3.52
CA PHE A 166 10.86 -2.06 4.58
C PHE A 166 9.65 -3.00 4.57
N GLN A 167 9.58 -3.93 3.62
CA GLN A 167 8.47 -4.85 3.50
C GLN A 167 8.36 -5.77 4.72
N SER A 168 7.17 -5.92 5.30
CA SER A 168 6.93 -6.96 6.29
C SER A 168 6.95 -8.36 5.64
N LEU A 169 7.10 -9.41 6.45
CA LEU A 169 6.95 -10.81 6.01
C LEU A 169 5.49 -11.28 6.06
N GLU A 170 4.57 -10.35 5.99
CA GLU A 170 3.14 -10.56 6.02
C GLU A 170 2.49 -9.90 4.81
N GLY A 171 1.32 -10.38 4.42
CA GLY A 171 0.53 -9.76 3.36
C GLY A 171 -0.08 -8.43 3.78
N SER A 172 -0.54 -7.66 2.80
CA SER A 172 -1.25 -6.40 3.04
C SER A 172 -2.59 -6.63 3.74
N THR A 173 -2.99 -5.72 4.60
CA THR A 173 -4.30 -5.74 5.25
C THR A 173 -5.39 -5.39 4.23
N TYR A 174 -6.41 -6.25 4.12
CA TYR A 174 -7.57 -6.00 3.28
C TYR A 174 -8.88 -5.82 4.07
N GLY A 175 -8.85 -6.06 5.39
CA GLY A 175 -10.00 -5.90 6.26
C GLY A 175 -9.65 -6.14 7.72
N TYR A 176 -10.67 -6.12 8.55
CA TYR A 176 -10.56 -6.34 9.99
C TYR A 176 -11.58 -7.36 10.47
N ARG A 177 -11.26 -8.09 11.53
CA ARG A 177 -12.19 -9.01 12.20
C ARG A 177 -12.02 -8.97 13.71
N LYS A 178 -13.05 -9.41 14.41
CA LYS A 178 -12.98 -9.61 15.87
C LYS A 178 -12.50 -11.02 16.17
N GLU A 179 -11.44 -11.12 16.97
CA GLU A 179 -10.85 -12.39 17.38
C GLU A 179 -10.44 -12.32 18.86
N PHE A 180 -10.92 -13.26 19.66
CA PHE A 180 -10.68 -13.32 21.13
C PHE A 180 -10.88 -11.96 21.85
N GLY A 181 -11.92 -11.22 21.47
CA GLY A 181 -12.26 -9.92 22.07
C GLY A 181 -11.40 -8.73 21.58
N LYS A 182 -10.47 -8.95 20.66
CA LYS A 182 -9.66 -7.91 20.01
C LYS A 182 -10.05 -7.76 18.55
N ILE A 183 -9.78 -6.59 17.98
CA ILE A 183 -9.85 -6.39 16.55
C ILE A 183 -8.47 -6.65 15.97
N VAL A 184 -8.40 -7.51 14.97
CA VAL A 184 -7.17 -7.88 14.28
C VAL A 184 -7.31 -7.66 12.77
N PRO A 185 -6.20 -7.31 12.08
CA PRO A 185 -6.23 -7.19 10.63
C PRO A 185 -6.42 -8.58 9.98
N VAL A 186 -7.11 -8.58 8.87
CA VAL A 186 -7.18 -9.72 7.94
C VAL A 186 -6.23 -9.45 6.80
N LEU A 187 -5.28 -10.35 6.60
CA LEU A 187 -4.17 -10.15 5.69
C LEU A 187 -4.35 -10.96 4.41
N ASN A 188 -3.95 -10.37 3.30
CA ASN A 188 -3.73 -11.10 2.04
C ASN A 188 -2.61 -12.13 2.19
N ALA A 189 -2.50 -13.06 1.26
CA ALA A 189 -1.35 -13.93 1.17
C ALA A 189 -0.07 -13.10 1.01
N TYR A 190 1.00 -13.52 1.69
CA TYR A 190 2.29 -12.87 1.53
C TYR A 190 2.84 -13.10 0.11
N GLU A 191 3.27 -12.03 -0.53
CA GLU A 191 3.75 -12.01 -1.92
C GLU A 191 4.83 -13.08 -2.22
N TYR A 192 5.75 -13.29 -1.28
CA TYR A 192 6.83 -14.28 -1.41
C TYR A 192 6.62 -15.54 -0.55
N ALA A 193 5.37 -15.88 -0.21
CA ALA A 193 5.08 -17.08 0.61
C ALA A 193 5.67 -18.38 0.02
N GLY A 194 5.69 -18.49 -1.31
CA GLY A 194 6.28 -19.62 -2.04
C GLY A 194 7.80 -19.50 -2.30
N SER A 195 8.49 -18.47 -1.80
CA SER A 195 9.88 -18.17 -2.12
C SER A 195 10.75 -18.00 -0.86
N PRO A 196 11.09 -19.07 -0.14
CA PRO A 196 11.84 -19.01 1.12
C PRO A 196 13.20 -18.31 1.00
N GLU A 197 13.83 -18.39 -0.17
CA GLU A 197 15.12 -17.75 -0.45
C GLU A 197 15.01 -16.22 -0.47
N ILE A 198 13.93 -15.69 -1.06
CA ILE A 198 13.64 -14.26 -1.08
C ILE A 198 13.32 -13.79 0.35
N GLN A 199 12.48 -14.50 1.09
CA GLN A 199 12.16 -14.20 2.49
C GLN A 199 13.44 -14.13 3.34
N LYS A 200 14.34 -15.10 3.20
CA LYS A 200 15.62 -15.11 3.89
C LYS A 200 16.51 -13.93 3.52
N CYS A 201 16.46 -13.50 2.25
CA CYS A 201 17.21 -12.33 1.79
C CYS A 201 16.66 -11.05 2.44
N ILE A 202 15.34 -10.86 2.42
CA ILE A 202 14.66 -9.72 3.07
C ILE A 202 14.99 -9.68 4.56
N SER A 203 14.84 -10.80 5.28
CA SER A 203 15.15 -10.87 6.71
C SER A 203 16.58 -10.45 7.01
N LYS A 204 17.55 -10.92 6.23
CA LYS A 204 18.96 -10.54 6.43
C LYS A 204 19.23 -9.05 6.20
N LEU A 205 18.55 -8.45 5.22
CA LEU A 205 18.67 -7.00 4.98
C LEU A 205 18.09 -6.23 6.16
N GLN A 206 16.95 -6.66 6.67
CA GLN A 206 16.29 -6.05 7.83
C GLN A 206 17.10 -6.24 9.11
N ASP A 207 17.66 -7.43 9.34
CA ASP A 207 18.57 -7.70 10.47
C ASP A 207 19.77 -6.75 10.43
N GLY A 208 20.38 -6.56 9.26
CA GLY A 208 21.47 -5.59 9.08
C GLY A 208 21.06 -4.15 9.38
N ALA A 209 19.85 -3.75 9.00
CA ALA A 209 19.32 -2.43 9.33
C ALA A 209 19.07 -2.27 10.85
N LEU A 210 18.53 -3.30 11.50
CA LEU A 210 18.33 -3.31 12.96
C LEU A 210 19.65 -3.29 13.73
N ASP A 211 20.64 -4.02 13.27
CA ASP A 211 21.99 -4.01 13.88
C ASP A 211 22.64 -2.63 13.74
N PHE A 212 22.53 -2.00 12.57
CA PHE A 212 22.97 -0.62 12.39
C PHE A 212 22.32 0.33 13.39
N VAL A 213 21.00 0.24 13.59
CA VAL A 213 20.27 1.07 14.55
C VAL A 213 20.76 0.81 15.98
N LYS A 214 20.93 -0.45 16.38
CA LYS A 214 21.43 -0.82 17.73
C LYS A 214 22.84 -0.28 17.98
N GLU A 215 23.75 -0.44 17.02
CA GLU A 215 25.14 0.02 17.14
C GLU A 215 25.24 1.55 17.19
N ASN A 216 24.32 2.27 16.59
CA ASN A 216 24.37 3.71 16.45
C ASN A 216 23.30 4.46 17.26
N ALA A 217 22.50 3.78 18.09
CA ALA A 217 21.39 4.38 18.84
C ALA A 217 21.80 5.56 19.74
N ASN A 218 23.04 5.58 20.22
CA ASN A 218 23.59 6.65 21.07
C ASN A 218 24.57 7.57 20.33
N CYS A 219 24.66 7.44 19.01
CA CYS A 219 25.55 8.26 18.18
C CYS A 219 24.77 9.39 17.51
N SER A 220 25.36 10.57 17.43
CA SER A 220 24.85 11.62 16.54
C SER A 220 25.25 11.25 15.11
N ILE A 221 24.26 10.86 14.30
CA ILE A 221 24.47 10.51 12.90
C ILE A 221 24.03 11.70 12.05
N ASP A 222 24.81 12.00 11.03
CA ASP A 222 24.45 13.02 10.04
C ASP A 222 23.45 12.43 9.03
N ASP A 223 22.18 12.80 9.18
CA ASP A 223 21.08 12.34 8.33
C ASP A 223 21.33 12.57 6.83
N LYS A 224 22.00 13.68 6.49
CA LYS A 224 22.35 14.01 5.10
C LYS A 224 23.36 13.02 4.53
N LYS A 225 24.32 12.54 5.34
CA LYS A 225 25.27 11.51 4.91
C LYS A 225 24.59 10.18 4.71
N LEU A 226 23.64 9.83 5.57
CA LEU A 226 22.84 8.60 5.41
C LEU A 226 21.99 8.68 4.15
N ALA A 227 21.24 9.75 3.96
CA ALA A 227 20.44 9.98 2.77
C ALA A 227 21.29 9.90 1.48
N TYR A 228 22.46 10.55 1.48
CA TYR A 228 23.39 10.49 0.36
C TYR A 228 23.87 9.07 0.05
N LYS A 229 24.25 8.28 1.06
CA LYS A 229 24.66 6.89 0.86
C LYS A 229 23.55 6.02 0.29
N LEU A 230 22.32 6.21 0.75
CA LEU A 230 21.16 5.48 0.24
C LEU A 230 20.86 5.84 -1.21
N VAL A 231 20.95 7.13 -1.57
CA VAL A 231 20.81 7.58 -2.96
C VAL A 231 21.93 7.01 -3.84
N GLN A 232 23.19 7.02 -3.38
CA GLN A 232 24.31 6.44 -4.12
C GLN A 232 24.13 4.94 -4.38
N PHE A 233 23.66 4.20 -3.38
CA PHE A 233 23.31 2.78 -3.53
C PHE A 233 22.29 2.56 -4.66
N GLY A 234 21.24 3.39 -4.73
CA GLY A 234 20.21 3.26 -5.76
C GLY A 234 20.61 3.75 -7.15
N VAL A 235 21.41 4.82 -7.23
CA VAL A 235 21.79 5.45 -8.52
C VAL A 235 23.02 4.81 -9.16
N SER A 236 23.94 4.28 -8.33
CA SER A 236 25.20 3.68 -8.78
C SER A 236 25.48 2.36 -8.03
N PRO A 237 24.58 1.37 -8.13
CA PRO A 237 24.73 0.11 -7.44
C PRO A 237 25.97 -0.66 -7.94
N SER A 238 26.65 -1.35 -7.05
CA SER A 238 27.71 -2.29 -7.45
C SER A 238 27.09 -3.54 -8.09
N LEU A 239 27.90 -4.30 -8.86
CA LEU A 239 27.47 -5.60 -9.41
C LEU A 239 26.99 -6.56 -8.32
N LYS A 240 27.53 -6.46 -7.11
CA LYS A 240 27.10 -7.25 -5.95
C LYS A 240 25.69 -6.84 -5.52
N ASP A 241 25.40 -5.55 -5.47
CA ASP A 241 24.09 -5.03 -5.09
C ASP A 241 23.05 -5.43 -6.13
N VAL A 242 23.34 -5.27 -7.42
CA VAL A 242 22.45 -5.71 -8.51
C VAL A 242 22.13 -7.20 -8.41
N ARG A 243 23.11 -8.04 -8.16
CA ARG A 243 22.89 -9.49 -7.97
C ARG A 243 22.07 -9.82 -6.74
N LEU A 244 22.23 -9.06 -5.66
CA LEU A 244 21.47 -9.24 -4.42
C LEU A 244 19.98 -8.93 -4.63
N PHE A 245 19.67 -7.89 -5.41
CA PHE A 245 18.29 -7.47 -5.68
C PHE A 245 17.67 -8.13 -6.91
N SER A 246 18.42 -8.84 -7.74
CA SER A 246 17.90 -9.49 -8.95
C SER A 246 16.78 -10.53 -8.74
N PRO A 247 16.69 -11.24 -7.59
CA PRO A 247 15.58 -12.16 -7.33
C PRO A 247 14.25 -11.48 -7.01
N PHE A 248 14.28 -10.19 -6.66
CA PHE A 248 13.05 -9.47 -6.32
C PHE A 248 12.30 -9.08 -7.58
N TYR A 249 11.00 -9.32 -7.57
CA TYR A 249 10.07 -8.88 -8.61
C TYR A 249 8.92 -8.09 -7.97
N ASN A 250 8.25 -7.28 -8.76
CA ASN A 250 7.04 -6.60 -8.36
C ASN A 250 5.83 -7.43 -8.78
N THR A 251 4.84 -7.55 -7.91
CA THR A 251 3.54 -8.15 -8.24
C THR A 251 2.81 -7.38 -9.34
N ASP A 252 3.12 -6.09 -9.51
CA ASP A 252 2.61 -5.25 -10.60
C ASP A 252 3.17 -5.61 -11.99
N GLY A 253 3.88 -6.74 -12.10
CA GLY A 253 4.46 -7.21 -13.37
C GLY A 253 5.65 -6.40 -13.87
N THR A 254 6.08 -5.37 -13.17
CA THR A 254 7.28 -4.60 -13.48
C THR A 254 8.51 -5.22 -12.85
N CYS A 255 9.43 -5.68 -13.68
CA CYS A 255 10.73 -6.17 -13.23
C CYS A 255 11.52 -5.03 -12.59
N LEU A 256 12.03 -5.22 -11.36
CA LEU A 256 12.89 -4.24 -10.69
C LEU A 256 14.14 -3.84 -11.51
N LEU A 257 14.56 -4.69 -12.45
CA LEU A 257 15.65 -4.39 -13.37
C LEU A 257 15.35 -3.25 -14.36
N TYR A 258 14.06 -2.95 -14.61
CA TYR A 258 13.68 -1.82 -15.46
C TYR A 258 13.63 -0.49 -14.71
N THR A 259 13.72 -0.50 -13.39
CA THR A 259 13.78 0.71 -12.57
C THR A 259 15.21 1.12 -12.21
N SER A 260 16.21 0.27 -12.52
CA SER A 260 17.61 0.60 -12.36
C SER A 260 18.17 1.14 -13.69
N PRO A 261 18.96 2.22 -13.68
CA PRO A 261 19.61 2.70 -14.89
C PRO A 261 20.49 1.58 -15.48
N SER A 262 20.39 1.41 -16.79
CA SER A 262 21.24 0.45 -17.50
C SER A 262 22.71 0.72 -17.21
N PRO A 263 23.54 -0.30 -16.93
CA PRO A 263 24.98 -0.12 -16.71
C PRO A 263 25.73 0.37 -17.96
N ARG A 264 25.07 0.85 -18.99
CA ARG A 264 25.64 1.17 -20.31
C ARG A 264 25.47 2.61 -20.78
N ASP A 265 24.99 3.53 -19.93
CA ASP A 265 24.95 4.95 -20.31
C ASP A 265 25.73 5.79 -19.31
#